data_31337291efeb0bc4ce33701596d6dfc1
#
_entry.id   31337291efeb0bc4ce33701596d6dfc1
#
_cell.length_a   1.000
_cell.length_b   1.000
_cell.length_c   1.000
_cell.angle_alpha   90.00
_cell.angle_beta   90.00
_cell.angle_gamma   90.00
#
_symmetry.space_group_name_H-M   'P 1'
#
loop_
_entity.id
_entity.type
_entity.pdbx_description
1 polymer ?
#
loop_
_entity_poly.entity_id
_entity_poly.type
_entity_poly.pdbx_seq_one_letter_code
_entity_poly.pdbx_strand_id
1 'polypeptide(L)'
;MAPVPASVARQAELLKQDGNNYFSKNRLGAAIDAYTEAITLCPDVAVYWTNRALCHMKRKEWDRVEEDCTRAIQIDSHSVKAHYMMGHAMLERHDYSGGIKQLQKALELGRGAKPSSYMVEEIWQVLSKAKHLEWEDLSSKRASELQKLKEMCKKALLNFYAIEDSQHGTEERLQQLQYLEEVFIKAGEDDQPKDVPDYLCCQISLDIFRDPVITPSGITYERAVLLDHLQKVGKFDPVTRVPLEQHQLVPNLAVKEAVQSFLNRHGWAYKMS
;
A
#
# COMPACT_ATOMS: atom_id res chain seq x y z
N MET A 1 37.69 2.70 -1.70
CA MET A 1 38.02 3.88 -0.88
C MET A 1 38.92 3.45 0.28
N ALA A 2 39.85 4.30 0.75
CA ALA A 2 40.64 4.00 1.94
C ALA A 2 39.71 3.92 3.18
N PRO A 3 39.94 3.04 4.13
CA PRO A 3 39.11 2.91 5.31
C PRO A 3 39.12 4.23 6.11
N VAL A 4 37.93 4.68 6.52
CA VAL A 4 37.77 5.90 7.33
C VAL A 4 38.52 5.71 8.66
N PRO A 5 39.39 6.65 9.10
CA PRO A 5 40.07 6.56 10.38
C PRO A 5 39.07 6.40 11.54
N ALA A 6 39.42 5.55 12.53
CA ALA A 6 38.52 5.26 13.66
C ALA A 6 38.13 6.52 14.47
N SER A 7 39.00 7.54 14.53
CA SER A 7 38.72 8.83 15.15
C SER A 7 37.59 9.58 14.41
N VAL A 8 37.64 9.58 13.07
CA VAL A 8 36.62 10.25 12.22
C VAL A 8 35.29 9.52 12.33
N ALA A 9 35.27 8.18 12.27
CA ALA A 9 34.08 7.38 12.46
C ALA A 9 33.41 7.63 13.83
N ARG A 10 34.23 7.76 14.90
CA ARG A 10 33.73 8.09 16.23
C ARG A 10 33.14 9.47 16.31
N GLN A 11 33.73 10.46 15.64
CA GLN A 11 33.20 11.82 15.57
C GLN A 11 31.87 11.86 14.81
N ALA A 12 31.75 11.17 13.68
CA ALA A 12 30.49 11.05 12.93
C ALA A 12 29.37 10.41 13.77
N GLU A 13 29.71 9.41 14.58
CA GLU A 13 28.76 8.76 15.48
C GLU A 13 28.28 9.69 16.60
N LEU A 14 29.14 10.55 17.15
CA LEU A 14 28.75 11.59 18.12
C LEU A 14 27.80 12.61 17.47
N LEU A 15 28.11 13.09 16.27
CA LEU A 15 27.25 14.00 15.52
C LEU A 15 25.85 13.37 15.24
N LYS A 16 25.80 12.08 14.91
CA LYS A 16 24.52 11.37 14.78
C LYS A 16 23.75 11.37 16.11
N GLN A 17 24.41 11.15 17.25
CA GLN A 17 23.77 11.19 18.57
C GLN A 17 23.25 12.60 18.89
N ASP A 18 24.00 13.64 18.58
CA ASP A 18 23.54 15.03 18.71
C ASP A 18 22.32 15.30 17.82
N GLY A 19 22.36 14.82 16.56
CA GLY A 19 21.23 14.88 15.65
C GLY A 19 19.98 14.20 16.23
N ASN A 20 20.12 13.01 16.82
CA ASN A 20 19.02 12.30 17.49
C ASN A 20 18.48 13.11 18.69
N ASN A 21 19.34 13.76 19.47
CA ASN A 21 18.96 14.62 20.59
C ASN A 21 18.20 15.87 20.13
N TYR A 22 18.64 16.49 19.02
CA TYR A 22 17.91 17.62 18.43
C TYR A 22 16.56 17.18 17.86
N PHE A 23 16.51 16.04 17.18
CA PHE A 23 15.29 15.47 16.63
C PHE A 23 14.25 15.18 17.72
N SER A 24 14.65 14.56 18.84
CA SER A 24 13.75 14.28 19.97
C SER A 24 13.15 15.55 20.59
N LYS A 25 13.89 16.66 20.53
CA LYS A 25 13.44 17.99 20.98
C LYS A 25 12.70 18.78 19.88
N ASN A 26 12.36 18.12 18.74
CA ASN A 26 11.74 18.73 17.57
C ASN A 26 12.51 19.91 16.95
N ARG A 27 13.84 19.97 17.18
CA ARG A 27 14.75 20.98 16.61
C ARG A 27 15.26 20.45 15.26
N LEU A 28 14.36 20.36 14.26
CA LEU A 28 14.63 19.66 12.99
C LEU A 28 15.80 20.29 12.20
N GLY A 29 15.95 21.61 12.20
CA GLY A 29 17.06 22.29 11.51
C GLY A 29 18.43 21.85 12.08
N ALA A 30 18.61 21.97 13.40
CA ALA A 30 19.85 21.57 14.07
C ALA A 30 20.13 20.05 13.91
N ALA A 31 19.07 19.21 13.85
CA ALA A 31 19.23 17.80 13.57
C ALA A 31 19.74 17.55 12.14
N ILE A 32 19.21 18.28 11.15
CA ILE A 32 19.66 18.20 9.75
C ILE A 32 21.12 18.61 9.63
N ASP A 33 21.53 19.69 10.30
CA ASP A 33 22.91 20.17 10.29
C ASP A 33 23.87 19.10 10.88
N ALA A 34 23.55 18.55 12.04
CA ALA A 34 24.33 17.52 12.68
C ALA A 34 24.45 16.24 11.84
N TYR A 35 23.35 15.78 11.22
CA TYR A 35 23.41 14.62 10.30
C TYR A 35 24.17 14.95 9.02
N THR A 36 24.13 16.18 8.53
CA THR A 36 24.91 16.61 7.35
C THR A 36 26.40 16.59 7.62
N GLU A 37 26.82 17.03 8.80
CA GLU A 37 28.23 16.92 9.23
C GLU A 37 28.65 15.44 9.36
N ALA A 38 27.80 14.58 9.96
CA ALA A 38 28.06 13.14 10.05
C ALA A 38 28.21 12.49 8.66
N ILE A 39 27.35 12.85 7.70
CA ILE A 39 27.42 12.38 6.30
C ILE A 39 28.70 12.86 5.63
N THR A 40 29.12 14.10 5.88
CA THR A 40 30.35 14.66 5.30
C THR A 40 31.58 13.87 5.77
N LEU A 41 31.59 13.44 7.03
CA LEU A 41 32.68 12.63 7.59
C LEU A 41 32.65 11.17 7.12
N CYS A 42 31.46 10.57 7.04
CA CYS A 42 31.25 9.16 6.70
C CYS A 42 30.04 8.99 5.78
N PRO A 43 30.18 9.24 4.45
CA PRO A 43 29.07 9.21 3.50
C PRO A 43 28.51 7.81 3.25
N ASP A 44 29.25 6.76 3.55
CA ASP A 44 28.87 5.36 3.28
C ASP A 44 28.08 4.72 4.44
N VAL A 45 27.50 5.53 5.33
CA VAL A 45 26.67 5.07 6.46
C VAL A 45 25.21 5.40 6.24
N ALA A 46 24.43 4.42 5.77
CA ALA A 46 23.01 4.60 5.37
C ALA A 46 22.14 5.23 6.47
N VAL A 47 22.44 4.95 7.76
CA VAL A 47 21.63 5.46 8.87
C VAL A 47 21.66 6.99 9.01
N TYR A 48 22.73 7.66 8.60
CA TYR A 48 22.82 9.12 8.67
C TYR A 48 21.86 9.76 7.65
N TRP A 49 21.84 9.22 6.43
CA TRP A 49 20.93 9.63 5.37
C TRP A 49 19.47 9.39 5.76
N THR A 50 19.13 8.19 6.28
CA THR A 50 17.74 7.91 6.70
C THR A 50 17.28 8.77 7.86
N ASN A 51 18.18 9.16 8.77
CA ASN A 51 17.82 10.06 9.87
C ASN A 51 17.60 11.49 9.38
N ARG A 52 18.40 11.97 8.42
CA ARG A 52 18.20 13.27 7.79
C ARG A 52 16.92 13.28 6.96
N ALA A 53 16.66 12.23 6.17
CA ALA A 53 15.41 12.04 5.43
C ALA A 53 14.17 12.13 6.35
N LEU A 54 14.23 11.55 7.54
CA LEU A 54 13.14 11.64 8.51
C LEU A 54 12.89 13.08 8.99
N CYS A 55 13.93 13.89 9.13
CA CYS A 55 13.77 15.32 9.43
C CYS A 55 13.10 16.05 8.27
N HIS A 56 13.55 15.82 7.04
CA HIS A 56 12.95 16.38 5.83
C HIS A 56 11.49 15.95 5.67
N MET A 57 11.16 14.68 5.95
CA MET A 57 9.80 14.16 5.92
C MET A 57 8.88 14.91 6.90
N LYS A 58 9.34 15.15 8.13
CA LYS A 58 8.59 15.98 9.10
C LYS A 58 8.40 17.44 8.65
N ARG A 59 9.30 17.95 7.83
CA ARG A 59 9.20 19.30 7.22
C ARG A 59 8.46 19.31 5.90
N LYS A 60 8.01 18.14 5.39
CA LYS A 60 7.35 17.96 4.08
C LYS A 60 8.22 18.39 2.90
N GLU A 61 9.53 18.29 3.02
CA GLU A 61 10.51 18.59 1.98
C GLU A 61 10.77 17.35 1.14
N TRP A 62 9.77 16.94 0.33
CA TRP A 62 9.69 15.63 -0.32
C TRP A 62 10.86 15.35 -1.28
N ASP A 63 11.31 16.33 -2.04
CA ASP A 63 12.47 16.18 -2.94
C ASP A 63 13.74 15.77 -2.18
N ARG A 64 13.97 16.39 -0.99
CA ARG A 64 15.10 16.05 -0.13
C ARG A 64 14.97 14.67 0.52
N VAL A 65 13.74 14.24 0.81
CA VAL A 65 13.48 12.88 1.29
C VAL A 65 13.89 11.88 0.22
N GLU A 66 13.51 12.10 -1.04
CA GLU A 66 13.87 11.22 -2.15
C GLU A 66 15.38 11.16 -2.38
N GLU A 67 16.07 12.31 -2.35
CA GLU A 67 17.54 12.36 -2.48
C GLU A 67 18.23 11.53 -1.40
N ASP A 68 17.90 11.75 -0.15
CA ASP A 68 18.50 11.07 1.00
C ASP A 68 18.17 9.59 1.01
N CYS A 69 16.93 9.22 0.74
CA CYS A 69 16.51 7.81 0.67
C CYS A 69 17.18 7.08 -0.50
N THR A 70 17.36 7.74 -1.64
CA THR A 70 18.10 7.17 -2.79
C THR A 70 19.53 6.83 -2.39
N ARG A 71 20.21 7.73 -1.69
CA ARG A 71 21.57 7.48 -1.18
C ARG A 71 21.59 6.36 -0.15
N ALA A 72 20.65 6.37 0.79
CA ALA A 72 20.55 5.31 1.79
C ALA A 72 20.33 3.92 1.16
N ILE A 73 19.48 3.80 0.15
CA ILE A 73 19.21 2.54 -0.58
C ILE A 73 20.43 2.09 -1.40
N GLN A 74 21.18 3.02 -1.99
CA GLN A 74 22.43 2.68 -2.69
C GLN A 74 23.47 2.07 -1.76
N ILE A 75 23.51 2.50 -0.50
CA ILE A 75 24.44 1.98 0.53
C ILE A 75 23.89 0.68 1.15
N ASP A 76 22.59 0.66 1.49
CA ASP A 76 21.89 -0.47 2.10
C ASP A 76 20.55 -0.70 1.40
N SER A 77 20.53 -1.62 0.43
CA SER A 77 19.34 -2.00 -0.34
C SER A 77 18.27 -2.73 0.49
N HIS A 78 18.56 -3.11 1.73
CA HIS A 78 17.63 -3.79 2.64
C HIS A 78 17.07 -2.85 3.72
N SER A 79 17.31 -1.55 3.61
CA SER A 79 16.81 -0.55 4.57
C SER A 79 15.30 -0.38 4.46
N VAL A 80 14.55 -1.06 5.31
CA VAL A 80 13.08 -0.93 5.42
C VAL A 80 12.66 0.53 5.55
N LYS A 81 13.36 1.28 6.42
CA LYS A 81 13.07 2.68 6.70
C LYS A 81 13.26 3.58 5.48
N ALA A 82 14.32 3.35 4.68
CA ALA A 82 14.57 4.13 3.47
C ALA A 82 13.49 3.89 2.41
N HIS A 83 13.15 2.63 2.14
CA HIS A 83 12.07 2.27 1.21
C HIS A 83 10.70 2.83 1.66
N TYR A 84 10.40 2.76 2.95
CA TYR A 84 9.16 3.32 3.50
C TYR A 84 9.06 4.84 3.29
N MET A 85 10.10 5.58 3.67
CA MET A 85 10.11 7.05 3.53
C MET A 85 10.11 7.48 2.06
N MET A 86 10.85 6.77 1.20
CA MET A 86 10.86 6.98 -0.25
C MET A 86 9.45 6.81 -0.83
N GLY A 87 8.80 5.70 -0.49
CA GLY A 87 7.42 5.44 -0.92
C GLY A 87 6.46 6.54 -0.45
N HIS A 88 6.57 6.96 0.80
CA HIS A 88 5.73 8.04 1.34
C HIS A 88 5.95 9.37 0.60
N ALA A 89 7.20 9.75 0.31
CA ALA A 89 7.52 10.96 -0.42
C ALA A 89 6.93 10.95 -1.85
N MET A 90 7.05 9.82 -2.55
CA MET A 90 6.47 9.64 -3.89
C MET A 90 4.94 9.78 -3.88
N LEU A 91 4.25 9.25 -2.86
CA LEU A 91 2.80 9.41 -2.72
C LEU A 91 2.36 10.86 -2.57
N GLU A 92 3.06 11.62 -1.75
CA GLU A 92 2.78 13.04 -1.53
C GLU A 92 3.02 13.90 -2.79
N ARG A 93 3.78 13.36 -3.74
CA ARG A 93 3.99 13.94 -5.08
C ARG A 93 3.08 13.36 -6.16
N HIS A 94 2.09 12.56 -5.76
CA HIS A 94 1.15 11.88 -6.65
C HIS A 94 1.78 10.83 -7.60
N ASP A 95 3.01 10.38 -7.35
CA ASP A 95 3.57 9.19 -7.98
C ASP A 95 3.13 7.93 -7.23
N TYR A 96 1.87 7.55 -7.44
CA TYR A 96 1.29 6.39 -6.76
C TYR A 96 1.99 5.09 -7.13
N SER A 97 2.27 4.88 -8.41
CA SER A 97 2.91 3.65 -8.90
C SER A 97 4.33 3.45 -8.35
N GLY A 98 5.15 4.51 -8.34
CA GLY A 98 6.49 4.50 -7.75
C GLY A 98 6.42 4.28 -6.24
N GLY A 99 5.55 5.02 -5.54
CA GLY A 99 5.34 4.92 -4.11
C GLY A 99 4.91 3.52 -3.66
N ILE A 100 3.95 2.91 -4.36
CA ILE A 100 3.48 1.54 -4.10
C ILE A 100 4.63 0.53 -4.21
N LYS A 101 5.48 0.61 -5.24
CA LYS A 101 6.63 -0.28 -5.41
C LYS A 101 7.59 -0.20 -4.23
N GLN A 102 7.90 1.00 -3.76
CA GLN A 102 8.79 1.21 -2.63
C GLN A 102 8.18 0.69 -1.31
N LEU A 103 6.89 0.94 -1.09
CA LEU A 103 6.18 0.43 0.10
C LEU A 103 6.03 -1.09 0.09
N GLN A 104 5.79 -1.71 -1.07
CA GLN A 104 5.79 -3.17 -1.20
C GLN A 104 7.15 -3.76 -0.83
N LYS A 105 8.24 -3.14 -1.30
CA LYS A 105 9.60 -3.56 -0.95
C LYS A 105 9.88 -3.39 0.55
N ALA A 106 9.47 -2.27 1.15
CA ALA A 106 9.58 -2.05 2.59
C ALA A 106 8.80 -3.12 3.39
N LEU A 107 7.58 -3.47 2.94
CA LEU A 107 6.75 -4.49 3.59
C LEU A 107 7.38 -5.88 3.51
N GLU A 108 7.92 -6.25 2.34
CA GLU A 108 8.62 -7.52 2.12
C GLU A 108 9.83 -7.67 3.07
N LEU A 109 10.69 -6.65 3.09
CA LEU A 109 11.87 -6.61 3.95
C LEU A 109 11.51 -6.61 5.44
N GLY A 110 10.48 -5.86 5.83
CA GLY A 110 10.01 -5.77 7.21
C GLY A 110 9.47 -7.10 7.74
N ARG A 111 8.73 -7.85 6.93
CA ARG A 111 8.22 -9.19 7.28
C ARG A 111 9.34 -10.21 7.47
N GLY A 112 10.42 -10.11 6.71
CA GLY A 112 11.60 -10.98 6.85
C GLY A 112 12.37 -10.75 8.14
N ALA A 113 12.40 -9.51 8.65
CA ALA A 113 13.16 -9.15 9.84
C ALA A 113 12.44 -9.46 11.16
N LYS A 114 11.22 -8.98 11.33
CA LYS A 114 10.34 -9.20 12.50
C LYS A 114 8.87 -9.05 12.08
N PRO A 115 8.16 -10.14 11.78
CA PRO A 115 6.81 -10.09 11.23
C PRO A 115 5.76 -9.38 12.08
N SER A 116 5.97 -9.31 13.39
CA SER A 116 5.05 -8.68 14.37
C SER A 116 5.43 -7.24 14.72
N SER A 117 6.32 -6.59 13.96
CA SER A 117 6.70 -5.20 14.20
C SER A 117 5.56 -4.25 13.87
N TYR A 118 5.31 -3.25 14.75
CA TYR A 118 4.36 -2.15 14.48
C TYR A 118 4.65 -1.41 13.15
N MET A 119 5.90 -1.38 12.73
CA MET A 119 6.31 -0.80 11.45
C MET A 119 5.71 -1.55 10.25
N VAL A 120 5.55 -2.88 10.33
CA VAL A 120 4.90 -3.67 9.27
C VAL A 120 3.43 -3.26 9.11
N GLU A 121 2.74 -3.04 10.22
CA GLU A 121 1.35 -2.56 10.22
C GLU A 121 1.25 -1.13 9.65
N GLU A 122 2.14 -0.24 10.07
CA GLU A 122 2.19 1.14 9.57
C GLU A 122 2.46 1.19 8.06
N ILE A 123 3.43 0.39 7.57
CA ILE A 123 3.72 0.27 6.13
C ILE A 123 2.49 -0.25 5.37
N TRP A 124 1.81 -1.25 5.92
CA TRP A 124 0.60 -1.80 5.30
C TRP A 124 -0.51 -0.75 5.19
N GLN A 125 -0.76 0.02 6.22
CA GLN A 125 -1.76 1.08 6.22
C GLN A 125 -1.47 2.13 5.13
N VAL A 126 -0.21 2.59 5.03
CA VAL A 126 0.20 3.53 3.99
C VAL A 126 0.10 2.91 2.59
N LEU A 127 0.50 1.65 2.43
CA LEU A 127 0.40 0.92 1.16
C LEU A 127 -1.06 0.74 0.72
N SER A 128 -1.95 0.38 1.62
CA SER A 128 -3.38 0.21 1.34
C SER A 128 -4.01 1.54 0.89
N LYS A 129 -3.71 2.62 1.61
CA LYS A 129 -4.13 3.97 1.23
C LYS A 129 -3.59 4.35 -0.16
N ALA A 130 -2.32 4.06 -0.44
CA ALA A 130 -1.70 4.35 -1.72
C ALA A 130 -2.40 3.63 -2.88
N LYS A 131 -2.67 2.34 -2.72
CA LYS A 131 -3.37 1.53 -3.72
C LYS A 131 -4.81 1.98 -3.93
N HIS A 132 -5.49 2.41 -2.87
CA HIS A 132 -6.81 3.00 -2.99
C HIS A 132 -6.79 4.30 -3.79
N LEU A 133 -5.85 5.20 -3.50
CA LEU A 133 -5.69 6.47 -4.23
C LEU A 133 -5.32 6.26 -5.71
N GLU A 134 -4.43 5.28 -6.00
CA GLU A 134 -4.10 4.90 -7.38
C GLU A 134 -5.35 4.39 -8.12
N TRP A 135 -6.14 3.52 -7.47
CA TRP A 135 -7.39 3.04 -8.04
C TRP A 135 -8.38 4.19 -8.27
N GLU A 136 -8.56 5.10 -7.31
CA GLU A 136 -9.49 6.24 -7.41
C GLU A 136 -9.13 7.14 -8.60
N ASP A 137 -7.85 7.45 -8.80
CA ASP A 137 -7.37 8.23 -9.95
C ASP A 137 -7.62 7.50 -11.28
N LEU A 138 -7.27 6.21 -11.36
CA LEU A 138 -7.47 5.40 -12.56
C LEU A 138 -8.95 5.14 -12.86
N SER A 139 -9.75 4.85 -11.85
CA SER A 139 -11.20 4.63 -11.96
C SER A 139 -11.91 5.89 -12.46
N SER A 140 -11.58 7.05 -11.91
CA SER A 140 -12.12 8.34 -12.37
C SER A 140 -11.78 8.62 -13.84
N LYS A 141 -10.56 8.32 -14.28
CA LYS A 141 -10.13 8.46 -15.68
C LYS A 141 -10.93 7.50 -16.58
N ARG A 142 -11.00 6.21 -16.20
CA ARG A 142 -11.79 5.21 -16.96
C ARG A 142 -13.25 5.60 -17.06
N ALA A 143 -13.89 6.03 -15.97
CA ALA A 143 -15.27 6.47 -15.97
C ALA A 143 -15.51 7.66 -16.93
N SER A 144 -14.58 8.63 -16.93
CA SER A 144 -14.65 9.78 -17.87
C SER A 144 -14.52 9.34 -19.34
N GLU A 145 -13.59 8.42 -19.63
CA GLU A 145 -13.39 7.89 -20.98
C GLU A 145 -14.58 7.05 -21.45
N LEU A 146 -15.10 6.18 -20.60
CA LEU A 146 -16.30 5.38 -20.88
C LEU A 146 -17.51 6.27 -21.15
N GLN A 147 -17.71 7.33 -20.37
CA GLN A 147 -18.81 8.27 -20.58
C GLN A 147 -18.68 9.00 -21.93
N LYS A 148 -17.48 9.46 -22.30
CA LYS A 148 -17.24 10.08 -23.62
C LYS A 148 -17.53 9.11 -24.76
N LEU A 149 -17.06 7.87 -24.65
CA LEU A 149 -17.30 6.84 -25.66
C LEU A 149 -18.80 6.51 -25.76
N LYS A 150 -19.50 6.38 -24.65
CA LYS A 150 -20.93 6.16 -24.59
C LYS A 150 -21.71 7.25 -25.34
N GLU A 151 -21.39 8.52 -25.07
CA GLU A 151 -22.03 9.65 -25.76
C GLU A 151 -21.73 9.66 -27.26
N MET A 152 -20.52 9.31 -27.66
CA MET A 152 -20.17 9.17 -29.09
C MET A 152 -20.95 8.04 -29.76
N CYS A 153 -21.03 6.86 -29.15
CA CYS A 153 -21.81 5.73 -29.66
C CYS A 153 -23.30 6.07 -29.77
N LYS A 154 -23.88 6.70 -28.76
CA LYS A 154 -25.25 7.13 -28.74
C LYS A 154 -25.53 8.12 -29.88
N LYS A 155 -24.67 9.09 -30.07
CA LYS A 155 -24.76 10.08 -31.15
C LYS A 155 -24.68 9.45 -32.54
N ALA A 156 -23.72 8.50 -32.72
CA ALA A 156 -23.58 7.77 -33.98
C ALA A 156 -24.82 6.94 -34.30
N LEU A 157 -25.39 6.24 -33.30
CA LEU A 157 -26.62 5.45 -33.46
C LEU A 157 -27.80 6.31 -33.82
N LEU A 158 -27.97 7.44 -33.15
CA LEU A 158 -29.05 8.40 -33.48
C LEU A 158 -28.92 9.00 -34.89
N ASN A 159 -27.69 9.34 -35.29
CA ASN A 159 -27.44 9.85 -36.66
C ASN A 159 -27.69 8.78 -37.73
N PHE A 160 -27.33 7.50 -37.44
CA PHE A 160 -27.62 6.39 -38.34
C PHE A 160 -29.15 6.28 -38.58
N TYR A 161 -29.96 6.32 -37.53
CA TYR A 161 -31.43 6.28 -37.67
C TYR A 161 -32.04 7.52 -38.33
N ALA A 162 -31.39 8.67 -38.27
CA ALA A 162 -31.83 9.86 -38.94
C ALA A 162 -31.63 9.80 -40.47
N ILE A 163 -30.60 9.03 -40.90
CA ILE A 163 -30.27 8.85 -42.32
C ILE A 163 -31.09 7.73 -42.96
N GLU A 164 -31.26 6.60 -42.22
CA GLU A 164 -32.14 5.50 -42.68
C GLU A 164 -33.62 5.84 -42.45
N ASP A 165 -34.19 6.47 -43.45
CA ASP A 165 -35.58 6.91 -43.42
C ASP A 165 -36.57 5.72 -43.19
N SER A 166 -37.10 5.59 -41.97
CA SER A 166 -38.37 4.95 -41.61
C SER A 166 -38.49 3.40 -41.65
N GLN A 167 -37.50 2.60 -41.90
CA GLN A 167 -37.71 1.13 -41.90
C GLN A 167 -37.65 0.46 -40.51
N HIS A 168 -37.02 1.09 -39.54
CA HIS A 168 -36.90 0.53 -38.17
C HIS A 168 -37.98 1.19 -37.28
N GLY A 169 -38.82 0.34 -36.66
CA GLY A 169 -39.87 0.82 -35.73
C GLY A 169 -39.27 1.55 -34.53
N THR A 170 -40.01 2.51 -33.97
CA THR A 170 -39.57 3.30 -32.79
C THR A 170 -39.16 2.41 -31.62
N GLU A 171 -39.77 1.24 -31.51
CA GLU A 171 -39.51 0.25 -30.46
C GLU A 171 -38.14 -0.42 -30.60
N GLU A 172 -37.75 -0.78 -31.81
CA GLU A 172 -36.43 -1.36 -32.11
C GLU A 172 -35.27 -0.39 -31.84
N ARG A 173 -35.44 0.89 -32.17
CA ARG A 173 -34.50 1.96 -31.86
C ARG A 173 -34.31 2.15 -30.35
N LEU A 174 -35.38 2.12 -29.59
CA LEU A 174 -35.35 2.21 -28.13
C LEU A 174 -34.62 1.01 -27.52
N GLN A 175 -34.89 -0.18 -28.02
CA GLN A 175 -34.26 -1.41 -27.55
C GLN A 175 -32.72 -1.42 -27.79
N GLN A 176 -32.29 -0.94 -28.97
CA GLN A 176 -30.83 -0.85 -29.25
C GLN A 176 -30.14 0.20 -28.39
N LEU A 177 -30.77 1.33 -28.10
CA LEU A 177 -30.24 2.31 -27.14
C LEU A 177 -30.17 1.75 -25.73
N GLN A 178 -31.14 0.94 -25.33
CA GLN A 178 -31.11 0.26 -24.03
C GLN A 178 -29.99 -0.76 -23.95
N TYR A 179 -29.77 -1.58 -24.98
CA TYR A 179 -28.63 -2.51 -25.03
C TYR A 179 -27.28 -1.79 -24.96
N LEU A 180 -27.15 -0.66 -25.65
CA LEU A 180 -25.96 0.17 -25.56
C LEU A 180 -25.72 0.63 -24.11
N GLU A 181 -26.76 1.08 -23.42
CA GLU A 181 -26.71 1.50 -22.02
C GLU A 181 -26.24 0.36 -21.11
N GLU A 182 -26.83 -0.83 -21.26
CA GLU A 182 -26.48 -2.03 -20.49
C GLU A 182 -25.00 -2.45 -20.68
N VAL A 183 -24.47 -2.34 -21.91
CA VAL A 183 -23.07 -2.64 -22.20
C VAL A 183 -22.14 -1.70 -21.44
N PHE A 184 -22.43 -0.40 -21.41
CA PHE A 184 -21.62 0.58 -20.70
C PHE A 184 -21.73 0.47 -19.17
N ILE A 185 -22.91 0.09 -18.66
CA ILE A 185 -23.11 -0.22 -17.23
C ILE A 185 -22.21 -1.41 -16.85
N LYS A 186 -22.25 -2.51 -17.61
CA LYS A 186 -21.39 -3.68 -17.36
C LYS A 186 -19.91 -3.37 -17.46
N ALA A 187 -19.50 -2.54 -18.41
CA ALA A 187 -18.11 -2.13 -18.56
C ALA A 187 -17.56 -1.35 -17.35
N GLY A 188 -18.41 -0.68 -16.59
CA GLY A 188 -18.05 0.06 -15.38
C GLY A 188 -18.24 -0.73 -14.07
N GLU A 189 -18.73 -1.97 -14.11
CA GLU A 189 -19.13 -2.73 -12.91
C GLU A 189 -17.98 -3.04 -11.96
N ASP A 190 -16.80 -3.33 -12.48
CA ASP A 190 -15.61 -3.67 -11.67
C ASP A 190 -15.07 -2.45 -10.90
N ASP A 191 -15.35 -1.25 -11.36
CA ASP A 191 -14.98 0.01 -10.70
C ASP A 191 -16.02 0.50 -9.68
N GLN A 192 -17.16 -0.19 -9.53
CA GLN A 192 -18.15 0.16 -8.51
C GLN A 192 -17.81 -0.53 -7.19
N PRO A 193 -17.66 0.22 -6.07
CA PRO A 193 -17.50 -0.36 -4.75
C PRO A 193 -18.69 -1.28 -4.40
N LYS A 194 -18.37 -2.49 -3.98
CA LYS A 194 -19.33 -3.51 -3.52
C LYS A 194 -18.86 -4.06 -2.18
N ASP A 195 -19.68 -4.87 -1.53
CA ASP A 195 -19.25 -5.56 -0.32
C ASP A 195 -18.13 -6.58 -0.66
N VAL A 196 -17.12 -6.65 0.21
CA VAL A 196 -16.08 -7.66 0.10
C VAL A 196 -16.70 -9.01 0.46
N PRO A 197 -16.47 -10.07 -0.34
CA PRO A 197 -17.01 -11.38 -0.02
C PRO A 197 -16.51 -11.91 1.34
N ASP A 198 -17.42 -12.42 2.17
CA ASP A 198 -17.14 -12.90 3.53
C ASP A 198 -16.02 -13.94 3.59
N TYR A 199 -15.90 -14.81 2.55
CA TYR A 199 -14.85 -15.82 2.49
C TYR A 199 -13.43 -15.24 2.29
N LEU A 200 -13.31 -13.94 2.00
CA LEU A 200 -12.04 -13.19 1.94
C LEU A 200 -11.77 -12.42 3.22
N CYS A 201 -12.65 -12.52 4.23
CA CYS A 201 -12.58 -11.77 5.49
C CYS A 201 -12.36 -12.70 6.69
N CYS A 202 -11.66 -12.19 7.68
CA CYS A 202 -11.47 -12.88 8.96
C CYS A 202 -12.76 -12.84 9.77
N GLN A 203 -13.20 -13.99 10.30
CA GLN A 203 -14.43 -14.10 11.09
C GLN A 203 -14.38 -13.39 12.46
N ILE A 204 -13.19 -12.99 12.92
CA ILE A 204 -13.03 -12.29 14.19
C ILE A 204 -12.99 -10.78 13.99
N SER A 205 -12.12 -10.29 13.07
CA SER A 205 -11.96 -8.85 12.81
C SER A 205 -12.91 -8.31 11.76
N LEU A 206 -13.53 -9.18 10.95
CA LEU A 206 -14.36 -8.86 9.80
C LEU A 206 -13.60 -8.11 8.67
N ASP A 207 -12.30 -7.93 8.83
CA ASP A 207 -11.44 -7.32 7.82
C ASP A 207 -10.99 -8.34 6.77
N ILE A 208 -10.66 -7.85 5.58
CA ILE A 208 -10.06 -8.65 4.53
C ILE A 208 -8.71 -9.23 4.97
N PHE A 209 -8.45 -10.48 4.64
CA PHE A 209 -7.22 -11.17 5.05
C PHE A 209 -5.95 -10.50 4.50
N ARG A 210 -4.90 -10.47 5.34
CA ARG A 210 -3.55 -9.98 5.01
C ARG A 210 -2.51 -11.11 5.13
N ASP A 211 -2.58 -11.86 6.22
CA ASP A 211 -1.75 -13.02 6.51
C ASP A 211 -2.61 -14.17 7.05
N PRO A 212 -3.43 -14.80 6.17
CA PRO A 212 -4.37 -15.84 6.58
C PRO A 212 -3.64 -17.10 7.03
N VAL A 213 -4.10 -17.66 8.16
CA VAL A 213 -3.66 -18.96 8.69
C VAL A 213 -4.84 -19.87 8.90
N ILE A 214 -4.64 -21.15 8.60
CA ILE A 214 -5.65 -22.20 8.82
C ILE A 214 -5.30 -22.97 10.08
N THR A 215 -6.31 -23.26 10.90
CA THR A 215 -6.22 -24.09 12.10
C THR A 215 -6.47 -25.56 11.77
N PRO A 216 -6.15 -26.52 12.66
CA PRO A 216 -6.54 -27.93 12.51
C PRO A 216 -8.04 -28.16 12.37
N SER A 217 -8.87 -27.21 12.83
CA SER A 217 -10.33 -27.24 12.65
C SER A 217 -10.77 -26.86 11.22
N GLY A 218 -9.84 -26.51 10.33
CA GLY A 218 -10.13 -26.10 8.95
C GLY A 218 -10.60 -24.65 8.79
N ILE A 219 -10.64 -23.86 9.86
CA ILE A 219 -11.07 -22.45 9.83
C ILE A 219 -9.87 -21.56 9.59
N THR A 220 -10.07 -20.54 8.74
CA THR A 220 -9.04 -19.56 8.41
C THR A 220 -9.27 -18.26 9.21
N TYR A 221 -8.19 -17.75 9.80
CA TYR A 221 -8.16 -16.51 10.58
C TYR A 221 -7.02 -15.61 10.13
N GLU A 222 -7.12 -14.32 10.41
CA GLU A 222 -5.97 -13.42 10.33
C GLU A 222 -4.97 -13.77 11.43
N ARG A 223 -3.70 -14.01 11.05
CA ARG A 223 -2.66 -14.49 11.99
C ARG A 223 -2.51 -13.60 13.22
N ALA A 224 -2.43 -12.28 13.03
CA ALA A 224 -2.22 -11.34 14.13
C ALA A 224 -3.37 -11.39 15.15
N VAL A 225 -4.61 -11.44 14.65
CA VAL A 225 -5.84 -11.50 15.48
C VAL A 225 -5.91 -12.82 16.25
N LEU A 226 -5.59 -13.94 15.59
CA LEU A 226 -5.61 -15.25 16.23
C LEU A 226 -4.51 -15.40 17.31
N LEU A 227 -3.32 -14.87 17.05
CA LEU A 227 -2.23 -14.87 18.04
C LEU A 227 -2.59 -14.02 19.26
N ASP A 228 -3.22 -12.87 19.07
CA ASP A 228 -3.71 -12.02 20.15
C ASP A 228 -4.77 -12.76 20.99
N HIS A 229 -5.71 -13.47 20.34
CA HIS A 229 -6.69 -14.33 21.01
C HIS A 229 -6.03 -15.43 21.86
N LEU A 230 -5.06 -16.17 21.26
CA LEU A 230 -4.36 -17.26 21.97
C LEU A 230 -3.55 -16.76 23.17
N GLN A 231 -3.07 -15.53 23.13
CA GLN A 231 -2.31 -14.91 24.20
C GLN A 231 -3.19 -14.34 25.33
N LYS A 232 -4.31 -13.66 24.98
CA LYS A 232 -5.11 -12.89 25.92
C LYS A 232 -6.36 -13.61 26.41
N VAL A 233 -6.99 -14.42 25.56
CA VAL A 233 -8.27 -15.06 25.85
C VAL A 233 -8.10 -16.53 26.25
N GLY A 234 -7.31 -17.30 25.47
CA GLY A 234 -7.05 -18.69 25.80
C GLY A 234 -6.55 -19.51 24.60
N LYS A 235 -5.95 -20.65 24.90
CA LYS A 235 -5.33 -21.56 23.91
C LYS A 235 -6.36 -22.50 23.28
N PHE A 236 -7.34 -21.94 22.58
CA PHE A 236 -8.37 -22.66 21.85
C PHE A 236 -8.83 -21.92 20.62
N ASP A 237 -9.36 -22.65 19.64
CA ASP A 237 -9.96 -22.10 18.44
C ASP A 237 -11.19 -21.23 18.80
N PRO A 238 -11.27 -19.97 18.34
CA PRO A 238 -12.35 -19.04 18.70
C PRO A 238 -13.77 -19.55 18.42
N VAL A 239 -13.95 -20.31 17.35
CA VAL A 239 -15.24 -20.81 16.88
C VAL A 239 -15.53 -22.21 17.46
N THR A 240 -14.62 -23.15 17.25
CA THR A 240 -14.85 -24.57 17.60
C THR A 240 -14.55 -24.91 19.05
N ARG A 241 -13.83 -24.04 19.77
CA ARG A 241 -13.37 -24.23 21.16
C ARG A 241 -12.39 -25.39 21.35
N VAL A 242 -11.93 -26.02 20.29
CA VAL A 242 -10.92 -27.08 20.34
C VAL A 242 -9.58 -26.48 20.79
N PRO A 243 -8.79 -27.15 21.66
CA PRO A 243 -7.47 -26.69 22.07
C PRO A 243 -6.59 -26.40 20.84
N LEU A 244 -5.91 -25.25 20.88
CA LEU A 244 -5.12 -24.75 19.77
C LEU A 244 -3.82 -24.13 20.27
N GLU A 245 -2.70 -24.56 19.66
CA GLU A 245 -1.35 -24.03 19.94
C GLU A 245 -0.82 -23.27 18.72
N GLN A 246 0.03 -22.28 18.97
CA GLN A 246 0.61 -21.43 17.90
C GLN A 246 1.36 -22.22 16.82
N HIS A 247 2.05 -23.30 17.18
CA HIS A 247 2.81 -24.11 16.22
C HIS A 247 1.94 -24.91 15.23
N GLN A 248 0.64 -25.01 15.49
CA GLN A 248 -0.33 -25.70 14.63
C GLN A 248 -0.91 -24.79 13.53
N LEU A 249 -0.55 -23.49 13.55
CA LEU A 249 -1.05 -22.54 12.56
C LEU A 249 -0.27 -22.68 11.26
N VAL A 250 -0.97 -23.02 10.19
CA VAL A 250 -0.39 -23.17 8.85
C VAL A 250 -0.80 -22.00 7.97
N PRO A 251 0.12 -21.35 7.23
CA PRO A 251 -0.25 -20.30 6.28
C PRO A 251 -1.24 -20.80 5.24
N ASN A 252 -2.36 -20.09 5.06
CA ASN A 252 -3.32 -20.42 4.00
C ASN A 252 -2.97 -19.63 2.72
N LEU A 253 -2.06 -20.18 1.93
CA LEU A 253 -1.58 -19.53 0.71
C LEU A 253 -2.69 -19.40 -0.34
N ALA A 254 -3.61 -20.35 -0.44
CA ALA A 254 -4.72 -20.29 -1.38
C ALA A 254 -5.63 -19.08 -1.12
N VAL A 255 -6.03 -18.87 0.14
CA VAL A 255 -6.82 -17.69 0.53
C VAL A 255 -6.02 -16.42 0.32
N LYS A 256 -4.71 -16.43 0.62
CA LYS A 256 -3.84 -15.25 0.41
C LYS A 256 -3.78 -14.85 -1.07
N GLU A 257 -3.64 -15.82 -1.98
CA GLU A 257 -3.65 -15.58 -3.42
C GLU A 257 -5.02 -15.11 -3.92
N ALA A 258 -6.10 -15.69 -3.42
CA ALA A 258 -7.47 -15.27 -3.74
C ALA A 258 -7.72 -13.81 -3.33
N VAL A 259 -7.33 -13.43 -2.11
CA VAL A 259 -7.41 -12.05 -1.63
C VAL A 259 -6.57 -11.12 -2.52
N GLN A 260 -5.33 -11.49 -2.84
CA GLN A 260 -4.47 -10.66 -3.68
C GLN A 260 -5.05 -10.47 -5.08
N SER A 261 -5.62 -11.54 -5.67
CA SER A 261 -6.30 -11.47 -6.97
C SER A 261 -7.53 -10.56 -6.93
N PHE A 262 -8.32 -10.66 -5.86
CA PHE A 262 -9.49 -9.81 -5.64
C PHE A 262 -9.09 -8.33 -5.49
N LEU A 263 -8.12 -8.03 -4.64
CA LEU A 263 -7.63 -6.67 -4.41
C LEU A 263 -6.98 -6.04 -5.65
N ASN A 264 -6.31 -6.83 -6.49
CA ASN A 264 -5.74 -6.35 -7.75
C ASN A 264 -6.80 -5.94 -8.77
N ARG A 265 -7.97 -6.59 -8.74
CA ARG A 265 -9.11 -6.26 -9.62
C ARG A 265 -9.97 -5.14 -9.03
N HIS A 266 -10.12 -5.13 -7.72
CA HIS A 266 -11.04 -4.26 -6.97
C HIS A 266 -10.26 -3.36 -6.00
N GLY A 267 -9.55 -2.37 -6.56
CA GLY A 267 -8.70 -1.45 -5.77
C GLY A 267 -9.48 -0.63 -4.73
N TRP A 268 -10.80 -0.48 -4.91
CA TRP A 268 -11.68 0.12 -3.91
C TRP A 268 -11.70 -0.64 -2.58
N ALA A 269 -11.45 -1.95 -2.60
CA ALA A 269 -11.45 -2.79 -1.41
C ALA A 269 -10.22 -2.59 -0.50
N TYR A 270 -9.23 -1.80 -0.92
CA TYR A 270 -8.15 -1.33 -0.05
C TYR A 270 -8.58 -0.23 0.92
N LYS A 271 -9.79 0.33 0.77
CA LYS A 271 -10.33 1.30 1.71
C LYS A 271 -10.59 0.57 3.03
N MET A 272 -9.68 0.73 3.97
CA MET A 272 -9.89 0.26 5.35
C MET A 272 -10.92 1.16 6.02
N SER A 273 -11.88 0.53 6.68
CA SER A 273 -12.83 1.15 7.60
C SER A 273 -12.13 1.68 8.85
#